data_45df89167aa6a7e94f25c21023609ab3
#
_entry.id   45df89167aa6a7e94f25c21023609ab3
#
_cell.length_a   1.000
_cell.length_b   1.000
_cell.length_c   1.000
_cell.angle_alpha   90.00
_cell.angle_beta   90.00
_cell.angle_gamma   90.00
#
_symmetry.space_group_name_H-M   'P 1'
#
loop_
_entity.id
_entity.type
_entity.pdbx_description
1 polymer ?
#
loop_
_entity_poly.entity_id
_entity_poly.type
_entity_poly.pdbx_seq_one_letter_code
_entity_poly.pdbx_strand_id
1 'polypeptide(L)'
;EKIYFEKEWLSGVSGRITFEHNEFIPLGKLDYRYYTNENESNIRDKINTSDISAYFRFAYREKFVESKHGRVSLGSKYPVLQAVYTQGLKGVLRSDFDYQKLIVKVDDYLYTAPIGYLYYVLEAGKVWGKLPYPLLEVHRGNESYFYDYLSFNLMNYYEFVSDQYFAFYATHHFEGFFLDKIPLLKKLKWREVASLRGVYGSMSQKNHDLMVDPTYNTLSKKPYLEAGFGVENILKIIRVDFIYRLSYLDNPDISKFGIRGSLQLTF
;
A
#
# COMPACT_ATOMS: atom_id res chain seq x y z
N GLU A 1 6.75 18.86 -10.85
CA GLU A 1 7.86 18.56 -11.78
C GLU A 1 8.70 17.42 -11.24
N LYS A 2 9.17 16.49 -12.13
CA LYS A 2 9.90 15.29 -11.70
C LYS A 2 11.03 14.98 -12.68
N ILE A 3 12.23 14.77 -12.15
CA ILE A 3 13.41 14.32 -12.90
C ILE A 3 13.96 13.10 -12.14
N TYR A 4 14.33 12.06 -12.87
CA TYR A 4 14.94 10.89 -12.25
C TYR A 4 16.03 10.29 -13.12
N PHE A 5 16.96 9.60 -12.45
CA PHE A 5 17.94 8.71 -13.04
C PHE A 5 17.76 7.31 -12.46
N GLU A 6 17.62 6.32 -13.32
CA GLU A 6 17.45 4.91 -12.95
C GLU A 6 18.51 4.03 -13.59
N LYS A 7 19.01 3.09 -12.81
CA LYS A 7 19.96 2.08 -13.30
C LYS A 7 19.60 0.71 -12.76
N GLU A 8 19.61 -0.27 -13.64
CA GLU A 8 19.48 -1.68 -13.30
C GLU A 8 20.80 -2.40 -13.55
N TRP A 9 21.19 -3.26 -12.61
CA TRP A 9 22.36 -4.12 -12.71
C TRP A 9 21.93 -5.58 -12.91
N LEU A 10 22.72 -6.35 -13.66
CA LEU A 10 22.42 -7.77 -13.95
C LEU A 10 22.34 -8.67 -12.71
N SER A 11 22.81 -8.22 -11.57
CA SER A 11 22.76 -8.92 -10.29
C SER A 11 21.37 -8.95 -9.62
N GLY A 12 20.32 -8.41 -10.28
CA GLY A 12 18.99 -8.25 -9.68
C GLY A 12 18.88 -7.04 -8.75
N VAL A 13 19.82 -6.11 -8.86
CA VAL A 13 19.81 -4.83 -8.16
C VAL A 13 19.33 -3.75 -9.11
N SER A 14 18.42 -2.91 -8.68
CA SER A 14 18.08 -1.65 -9.36
C SER A 14 18.01 -0.50 -8.38
N GLY A 15 18.35 0.68 -8.87
CA GLY A 15 18.33 1.92 -8.09
C GLY A 15 17.84 3.09 -8.90
N ARG A 16 17.12 4.01 -8.26
CA ARG A 16 16.63 5.24 -8.86
C ARG A 16 16.86 6.40 -7.90
N ILE A 17 17.40 7.49 -8.40
CA ILE A 17 17.43 8.78 -7.70
C ILE A 17 16.43 9.70 -8.39
N THR A 18 15.55 10.31 -7.62
CA THR A 18 14.49 11.20 -8.12
C THR A 18 14.59 12.54 -7.40
N PHE A 19 14.53 13.63 -8.12
CA PHE A 19 14.16 14.95 -7.61
C PHE A 19 12.74 15.25 -8.05
N GLU A 20 11.90 15.66 -7.10
CA GLU A 20 10.49 15.94 -7.35
C GLU A 20 10.09 17.24 -6.65
N HIS A 21 9.37 18.11 -7.37
CA HIS A 21 8.74 19.30 -6.81
C HIS A 21 7.23 19.21 -7.00
N ASN A 22 6.49 19.29 -5.91
CA ASN A 22 5.03 19.15 -5.88
C ASN A 22 4.38 20.34 -5.19
N GLU A 23 3.23 20.71 -5.72
CA GLU A 23 2.29 21.63 -5.11
C GLU A 23 0.99 20.88 -4.83
N PHE A 24 0.59 20.80 -3.56
CA PHE A 24 -0.65 20.19 -3.14
C PHE A 24 -1.67 21.27 -2.81
N ILE A 25 -2.86 21.18 -3.42
CA ILE A 25 -3.99 22.07 -3.19
C ILE A 25 -5.19 21.20 -2.83
N PRO A 26 -5.92 21.47 -1.73
CA PRO A 26 -7.09 20.71 -1.35
C PRO A 26 -8.17 20.81 -2.42
N LEU A 27 -8.85 19.69 -2.71
CA LEU A 27 -9.94 19.63 -3.67
C LEU A 27 -11.19 19.04 -3.03
N GLY A 28 -12.32 19.73 -3.21
CA GLY A 28 -13.63 19.25 -2.79
C GLY A 28 -13.76 19.10 -1.27
N LYS A 29 -14.02 17.86 -0.81
CA LYS A 29 -14.18 17.54 0.62
C LYS A 29 -12.86 17.21 1.33
N LEU A 30 -11.74 17.15 0.59
CA LEU A 30 -10.42 16.89 1.15
C LEU A 30 -9.81 18.21 1.62
N ASP A 31 -10.33 18.73 2.73
CA ASP A 31 -9.80 19.93 3.38
C ASP A 31 -8.66 19.52 4.32
N TYR A 32 -7.46 20.08 4.11
CA TYR A 32 -6.32 19.90 5.00
C TYR A 32 -5.74 21.26 5.34
N ARG A 33 -6.19 21.83 6.42
CA ARG A 33 -5.67 23.09 6.96
C ARG A 33 -4.67 22.79 8.06
N TYR A 34 -3.57 23.51 8.08
CA TYR A 34 -2.52 23.33 9.08
C TYR A 34 -1.97 24.66 9.57
N TYR A 35 -1.44 24.65 10.80
CA TYR A 35 -0.84 25.81 11.42
C TYR A 35 0.60 26.00 10.94
N THR A 36 0.97 27.21 10.54
CA THR A 36 2.33 27.50 10.01
C THR A 36 3.32 27.93 11.08
N ASN A 37 2.83 28.30 12.26
CA ASN A 37 3.65 28.72 13.41
C ASN A 37 3.09 28.13 14.72
N GLU A 38 3.95 28.14 15.77
CA GLU A 38 3.62 27.60 17.09
C GLU A 38 2.46 28.36 17.78
N ASN A 39 2.15 29.57 17.35
CA ASN A 39 1.08 30.42 17.93
C ASN A 39 -0.30 30.20 17.25
N GLU A 40 -0.42 29.21 16.36
CA GLU A 40 -1.68 28.84 15.68
C GLU A 40 -2.38 30.01 14.97
N SER A 41 -1.64 31.10 14.65
CA SER A 41 -2.19 32.32 14.11
C SER A 41 -2.34 32.33 12.60
N ASN A 42 -1.57 31.50 11.90
CA ASN A 42 -1.59 31.42 10.43
C ASN A 42 -1.99 30.02 9.96
N ILE A 43 -3.13 29.93 9.30
CA ILE A 43 -3.65 28.70 8.72
C ILE A 43 -3.32 28.68 7.22
N ARG A 44 -2.83 27.55 6.72
CA ARG A 44 -2.62 27.28 5.28
C ARG A 44 -3.27 25.99 4.89
N ASP A 45 -3.65 25.91 3.62
CA ASP A 45 -4.20 24.74 2.96
C ASP A 45 -3.34 24.26 1.78
N LYS A 46 -2.43 25.12 1.30
CA LYS A 46 -1.49 24.81 0.20
C LYS A 46 -0.17 24.33 0.75
N ILE A 47 0.35 23.23 0.20
CA ILE A 47 1.63 22.62 0.59
C ILE A 47 2.55 22.58 -0.65
N ASN A 48 3.75 23.11 -0.52
CA ASN A 48 4.81 22.93 -1.52
C ASN A 48 5.90 22.03 -0.97
N THR A 49 6.33 21.04 -1.75
CA THR A 49 7.45 20.17 -1.40
C THR A 49 8.49 20.11 -2.52
N SER A 50 9.74 19.97 -2.12
CA SER A 50 10.85 19.62 -3.01
C SER A 50 11.61 18.51 -2.35
N ASP A 51 11.71 17.36 -3.00
CA ASP A 51 12.18 16.13 -2.40
C ASP A 51 13.27 15.48 -3.24
N ILE A 52 14.27 14.90 -2.59
CA ILE A 52 15.19 13.95 -3.21
C ILE A 52 14.88 12.57 -2.64
N SER A 53 14.58 11.62 -3.54
CA SER A 53 14.31 10.23 -3.16
C SER A 53 15.33 9.28 -3.76
N ALA A 54 15.78 8.32 -2.97
CA ALA A 54 16.58 7.19 -3.40
C ALA A 54 15.74 5.91 -3.27
N TYR A 55 15.46 5.28 -4.38
CA TYR A 55 14.81 3.96 -4.45
C TYR A 55 15.87 2.88 -4.67
N PHE A 56 15.76 1.79 -3.95
CA PHE A 56 16.58 0.60 -4.08
C PHE A 56 15.66 -0.62 -4.18
N ARG A 57 15.99 -1.54 -5.10
CA ARG A 57 15.32 -2.84 -5.22
C ARG A 57 16.37 -3.93 -5.38
N PHE A 58 16.17 -5.03 -4.66
CA PHE A 58 16.98 -6.23 -4.74
C PHE A 58 16.10 -7.46 -4.92
N ALA A 59 16.29 -8.18 -6.04
CA ALA A 59 15.60 -9.42 -6.39
C ALA A 59 16.63 -10.48 -6.78
N TYR A 60 17.05 -11.27 -5.82
CA TYR A 60 18.08 -12.27 -6.02
C TYR A 60 17.67 -13.33 -7.04
N ARG A 61 18.55 -13.60 -8.02
CA ARG A 61 18.30 -14.56 -9.11
C ARG A 61 16.97 -14.36 -9.86
N GLU A 62 16.55 -13.15 -10.02
CA GLU A 62 15.37 -12.80 -10.82
C GLU A 62 15.56 -13.27 -12.27
N LYS A 63 14.52 -13.89 -12.82
CA LYS A 63 14.51 -14.34 -14.20
C LYS A 63 13.86 -13.32 -15.10
N PHE A 64 14.38 -13.20 -16.31
CA PHE A 64 13.87 -12.26 -17.29
C PHE A 64 13.66 -12.92 -18.64
N VAL A 65 12.70 -12.43 -19.39
CA VAL A 65 12.58 -12.66 -20.83
C VAL A 65 12.92 -11.35 -21.54
N GLU A 66 13.89 -11.42 -22.43
CA GLU A 66 14.28 -10.28 -23.25
C GLU A 66 13.57 -10.36 -24.60
N SER A 67 12.99 -9.26 -25.05
CA SER A 67 12.39 -9.11 -26.36
C SER A 67 12.94 -7.87 -27.06
N LYS A 68 12.63 -7.70 -28.35
CA LYS A 68 13.03 -6.50 -29.10
C LYS A 68 12.44 -5.19 -28.51
N HIS A 69 11.39 -5.29 -27.70
CA HIS A 69 10.68 -4.15 -27.15
C HIS A 69 10.91 -3.91 -25.65
N GLY A 70 11.75 -4.74 -25.02
CA GLY A 70 12.06 -4.60 -23.60
C GLY A 70 12.29 -5.91 -22.88
N ARG A 71 12.60 -5.80 -21.61
CA ARG A 71 12.87 -6.89 -20.68
C ARG A 71 11.69 -7.01 -19.71
N VAL A 72 11.14 -8.23 -19.60
CA VAL A 72 10.02 -8.52 -18.69
C VAL A 72 10.50 -9.48 -17.62
N SER A 73 10.26 -9.13 -16.36
CA SER A 73 10.55 -10.01 -15.22
C SER A 73 9.58 -11.19 -15.18
N LEU A 74 10.11 -12.39 -15.01
CA LEU A 74 9.36 -13.60 -14.68
C LEU A 74 9.33 -13.87 -13.16
N GLY A 75 9.81 -12.91 -12.36
CA GLY A 75 9.89 -13.00 -10.92
C GLY A 75 11.15 -13.71 -10.41
N SER A 76 11.26 -13.76 -9.11
CA SER A 76 12.30 -14.44 -8.34
C SER A 76 11.70 -15.60 -7.55
N LYS A 77 12.52 -16.60 -7.21
CA LYS A 77 12.19 -17.64 -6.23
C LYS A 77 12.50 -17.21 -4.79
N TYR A 78 12.98 -16.00 -4.60
CA TYR A 78 13.44 -15.45 -3.34
C TYR A 78 12.70 -14.14 -3.07
N PRO A 79 12.61 -13.71 -1.81
CA PRO A 79 12.00 -12.44 -1.47
C PRO A 79 12.60 -11.28 -2.27
N VAL A 80 11.73 -10.38 -2.70
CA VAL A 80 12.11 -9.12 -3.32
C VAL A 80 12.10 -8.03 -2.24
N LEU A 81 13.23 -7.39 -2.02
CA LEU A 81 13.39 -6.28 -1.10
C LEU A 81 13.33 -4.96 -1.87
N GLN A 82 12.54 -4.03 -1.37
CA GLN A 82 12.47 -2.67 -1.89
C GLN A 82 12.61 -1.68 -0.74
N ALA A 83 13.33 -0.59 -0.96
CA ALA A 83 13.45 0.49 0.00
C ALA A 83 13.39 1.84 -0.71
N VAL A 84 12.70 2.79 -0.10
CA VAL A 84 12.63 4.19 -0.56
C VAL A 84 13.01 5.08 0.61
N TYR A 85 14.06 5.87 0.43
CA TYR A 85 14.40 6.96 1.36
C TYR A 85 14.14 8.28 0.66
N THR A 86 13.41 9.19 1.31
CA THR A 86 13.07 10.51 0.81
C THR A 86 13.54 11.57 1.80
N GLN A 87 14.26 12.58 1.30
CA GLN A 87 14.63 13.78 2.02
C GLN A 87 13.88 14.98 1.45
N GLY A 88 12.99 15.57 2.22
CA GLY A 88 12.35 16.85 1.91
C GLY A 88 13.34 18.00 2.16
N LEU A 89 13.36 18.99 1.28
CA LEU A 89 14.30 20.09 1.27
C LEU A 89 13.57 21.42 1.50
N LYS A 90 13.45 21.87 2.72
CA LYS A 90 12.82 23.16 3.04
C LYS A 90 13.55 24.33 2.35
N GLY A 91 12.79 25.25 1.77
CA GLY A 91 13.29 26.45 1.11
C GLY A 91 13.68 26.26 -0.35
N VAL A 92 13.97 25.04 -0.81
CA VAL A 92 14.23 24.77 -2.23
C VAL A 92 12.93 24.91 -3.01
N LEU A 93 12.91 25.74 -4.07
CA LEU A 93 11.71 26.04 -4.87
C LEU A 93 10.47 26.38 -4.01
N ARG A 94 10.65 27.07 -2.88
CA ARG A 94 9.61 27.43 -1.90
C ARG A 94 9.00 26.23 -1.17
N SER A 95 9.71 25.11 -1.04
CA SER A 95 9.28 23.98 -0.21
C SER A 95 9.09 24.42 1.24
N ASP A 96 7.97 23.99 1.83
CA ASP A 96 7.54 24.41 3.17
C ASP A 96 8.17 23.59 4.29
N PHE A 97 8.55 22.31 4.01
CA PHE A 97 8.90 21.32 5.02
C PHE A 97 10.28 20.70 4.83
N ASP A 98 10.95 20.44 5.95
CA ASP A 98 12.12 19.57 6.06
C ASP A 98 11.70 18.28 6.75
N TYR A 99 11.94 17.14 6.09
CA TYR A 99 11.55 15.83 6.59
C TYR A 99 12.34 14.70 5.97
N GLN A 100 12.26 13.54 6.61
CA GLN A 100 12.81 12.30 6.13
C GLN A 100 11.69 11.25 6.11
N LYS A 101 11.65 10.43 5.07
CA LYS A 101 10.72 9.30 4.98
C LYS A 101 11.49 8.06 4.53
N LEU A 102 11.32 6.96 5.26
CA LEU A 102 11.86 5.66 4.88
C LEU A 102 10.69 4.67 4.78
N ILE A 103 10.59 3.99 3.66
CA ILE A 103 9.66 2.87 3.45
C ILE A 103 10.48 1.66 3.02
N VAL A 104 10.26 0.52 3.66
CA VAL A 104 10.84 -0.77 3.30
C VAL A 104 9.72 -1.74 3.03
N LYS A 105 9.83 -2.46 1.92
CA LYS A 105 8.85 -3.45 1.48
C LYS A 105 9.55 -4.76 1.12
N VAL A 106 8.95 -5.88 1.52
CA VAL A 106 9.37 -7.23 1.15
C VAL A 106 8.16 -7.97 0.62
N ASP A 107 8.29 -8.60 -0.53
CA ASP A 107 7.26 -9.45 -1.10
C ASP A 107 7.83 -10.79 -1.60
N ASP A 108 7.05 -11.88 -1.46
CA ASP A 108 7.47 -13.21 -1.88
C ASP A 108 6.29 -14.17 -2.05
N TYR A 109 6.57 -15.30 -2.69
CA TYR A 109 5.67 -16.45 -2.86
C TYR A 109 6.21 -17.66 -2.10
N LEU A 110 5.46 -18.14 -1.11
CA LEU A 110 5.75 -19.36 -0.37
C LEU A 110 4.91 -20.51 -0.93
N TYR A 111 5.55 -21.46 -1.57
CA TYR A 111 4.89 -22.67 -2.07
C TYR A 111 4.68 -23.66 -0.93
N THR A 112 3.43 -24.01 -0.66
CA THR A 112 2.98 -24.83 0.49
C THR A 112 2.36 -26.15 0.04
N ALA A 113 2.98 -26.81 -0.94
CA ALA A 113 2.45 -28.08 -1.48
C ALA A 113 2.06 -29.08 -0.36
N PRO A 114 0.89 -29.76 -0.44
CA PRO A 114 -0.04 -29.81 -1.57
C PRO A 114 -1.14 -28.71 -1.53
N ILE A 115 -1.10 -27.73 -0.62
CA ILE A 115 -2.18 -26.77 -0.36
C ILE A 115 -1.99 -25.44 -1.11
N GLY A 116 -1.25 -25.46 -2.22
CA GLY A 116 -1.09 -24.28 -3.08
C GLY A 116 0.08 -23.38 -2.69
N TYR A 117 -0.11 -22.05 -2.70
CA TYR A 117 0.93 -21.08 -2.37
C TYR A 117 0.35 -19.86 -1.65
N LEU A 118 1.20 -19.23 -0.85
CA LEU A 118 0.93 -17.96 -0.17
C LEU A 118 1.72 -16.86 -0.87
N TYR A 119 1.05 -15.81 -1.34
CA TYR A 119 1.68 -14.54 -1.68
C TYR A 119 1.57 -13.59 -0.49
N TYR A 120 2.67 -12.98 -0.10
CA TYR A 120 2.65 -12.00 0.98
C TYR A 120 3.48 -10.76 0.66
N VAL A 121 3.06 -9.65 1.24
CA VAL A 121 3.76 -8.36 1.22
C VAL A 121 3.84 -7.86 2.66
N LEU A 122 5.04 -7.49 3.09
CA LEU A 122 5.31 -6.82 4.35
C LEU A 122 5.83 -5.43 4.03
N GLU A 123 5.29 -4.42 4.67
CA GLU A 123 5.70 -3.04 4.46
C GLU A 123 5.85 -2.34 5.81
N ALA A 124 6.95 -1.62 5.99
CA ALA A 124 7.18 -0.78 7.16
C ALA A 124 7.62 0.61 6.71
N GLY A 125 7.08 1.63 7.36
CA GLY A 125 7.42 3.01 7.05
C GLY A 125 7.56 3.88 8.28
N LYS A 126 8.43 4.88 8.16
CA LYS A 126 8.58 5.92 9.17
C LYS A 126 8.87 7.28 8.54
N VAL A 127 8.21 8.28 9.07
CA VAL A 127 8.38 9.68 8.70
C VAL A 127 8.94 10.44 9.91
N TRP A 128 10.01 11.17 9.70
CA TRP A 128 10.58 12.10 10.69
C TRP A 128 10.35 13.52 10.21
N GLY A 129 9.96 14.39 11.12
CA GLY A 129 9.61 15.79 10.84
C GLY A 129 8.30 16.18 11.49
N LYS A 130 7.92 17.45 11.37
CA LYS A 130 6.60 17.97 11.76
C LYS A 130 5.86 18.29 10.47
N LEU A 131 4.87 17.47 10.10
CA LEU A 131 4.25 17.45 8.79
C LEU A 131 2.72 17.40 8.86
N PRO A 132 2.03 18.09 7.94
CA PRO A 132 0.60 17.93 7.76
C PRO A 132 0.28 16.54 7.18
N TYR A 133 -0.93 16.03 7.44
CA TYR A 133 -1.30 14.63 7.14
C TYR A 133 -1.09 14.21 5.66
N PRO A 134 -1.24 15.07 4.64
CA PRO A 134 -1.02 14.64 3.25
C PRO A 134 0.43 14.23 2.93
N LEU A 135 1.39 14.64 3.76
CA LEU A 135 2.80 14.24 3.65
C LEU A 135 3.16 13.02 4.51
N LEU A 136 2.29 12.64 5.45
CA LEU A 136 2.41 11.42 6.26
C LEU A 136 1.97 10.18 5.46
N GLU A 137 1.95 9.02 6.09
CA GLU A 137 1.40 7.82 5.46
C GLU A 137 -0.12 7.78 5.63
N VAL A 138 -0.83 8.01 4.54
CA VAL A 138 -2.27 7.78 4.43
C VAL A 138 -2.46 6.34 3.96
N HIS A 139 -3.01 5.49 4.81
CA HIS A 139 -3.19 4.08 4.49
C HIS A 139 -4.19 3.88 3.36
N ARG A 140 -3.85 2.94 2.45
CA ARG A 140 -4.60 2.71 1.19
C ARG A 140 -5.93 2.04 1.46
N GLY A 141 -7.00 2.81 1.59
CA GLY A 141 -8.38 2.32 1.57
C GLY A 141 -8.86 1.99 0.15
N ASN A 142 -9.94 1.22 0.04
CA ASN A 142 -10.58 0.90 -1.22
C ASN A 142 -12.11 0.91 -1.08
N GLU A 143 -12.74 1.94 -1.60
CA GLU A 143 -14.21 2.09 -1.64
C GLU A 143 -14.82 1.59 -2.96
N SER A 144 -13.98 1.13 -3.91
CA SER A 144 -14.45 0.59 -5.18
C SER A 144 -14.98 -0.85 -5.03
N TYR A 145 -15.72 -1.33 -6.02
CA TYR A 145 -16.16 -2.73 -6.10
C TYR A 145 -15.07 -3.69 -6.59
N PHE A 146 -13.93 -3.16 -7.02
CA PHE A 146 -12.80 -3.96 -7.48
C PHE A 146 -11.88 -4.35 -6.31
N TYR A 147 -11.48 -5.62 -6.30
CA TYR A 147 -10.50 -6.11 -5.35
C TYR A 147 -9.10 -5.55 -5.67
N ASP A 148 -8.46 -4.97 -4.67
CA ASP A 148 -7.06 -4.55 -4.75
C ASP A 148 -6.25 -5.32 -3.70
N TYR A 149 -5.21 -6.01 -4.13
CA TYR A 149 -4.38 -6.86 -3.28
C TYR A 149 -3.34 -6.08 -2.44
N LEU A 150 -3.11 -4.80 -2.74
CA LEU A 150 -2.23 -3.89 -1.97
C LEU A 150 -2.99 -2.79 -1.21
N SER A 151 -4.32 -2.89 -1.13
CA SER A 151 -5.16 -1.96 -0.37
C SER A 151 -5.98 -2.69 0.69
N PHE A 152 -6.48 -1.96 1.67
CA PHE A 152 -7.48 -2.44 2.62
C PHE A 152 -8.86 -2.27 1.99
N ASN A 153 -9.52 -3.36 1.64
CA ASN A 153 -10.70 -3.35 0.80
C ASN A 153 -12.01 -2.93 1.52
N LEU A 154 -11.97 -2.75 2.83
CA LEU A 154 -13.07 -2.22 3.64
C LEU A 154 -12.66 -1.00 4.48
N MET A 155 -11.48 -0.46 4.26
CA MET A 155 -11.04 0.82 4.82
C MET A 155 -11.51 1.94 3.88
N ASN A 156 -12.08 3.00 4.44
CA ASN A 156 -12.46 4.18 3.68
C ASN A 156 -11.21 4.96 3.25
N TYR A 157 -11.34 5.75 2.19
CA TYR A 157 -10.27 6.67 1.79
C TYR A 157 -9.97 7.66 2.93
N TYR A 158 -8.70 7.89 3.20
CA TYR A 158 -8.20 8.81 4.24
C TYR A 158 -8.65 8.45 5.67
N GLU A 159 -9.12 7.25 5.92
CA GLU A 159 -9.62 6.85 7.24
C GLU A 159 -8.51 6.84 8.30
N PHE A 160 -7.32 6.33 7.96
CA PHE A 160 -6.20 6.24 8.89
C PHE A 160 -4.93 6.84 8.35
N VAL A 161 -4.22 7.56 9.24
CA VAL A 161 -2.94 8.22 8.96
C VAL A 161 -1.93 7.87 10.06
N SER A 162 -0.67 7.66 9.66
CA SER A 162 0.42 7.33 10.57
C SER A 162 1.72 8.03 10.18
N ASP A 163 2.59 8.30 11.14
CA ASP A 163 3.98 8.71 10.88
C ASP A 163 4.97 7.54 11.02
N GLN A 164 4.53 6.43 11.62
CA GLN A 164 5.24 5.15 11.59
C GLN A 164 4.23 4.01 11.56
N TYR A 165 4.53 2.98 10.77
CA TYR A 165 3.63 1.86 10.58
C TYR A 165 4.33 0.58 10.17
N PHE A 166 3.62 -0.52 10.36
CA PHE A 166 3.88 -1.82 9.79
C PHE A 166 2.59 -2.37 9.19
N ALA A 167 2.62 -2.73 7.91
CA ALA A 167 1.48 -3.31 7.20
C ALA A 167 1.84 -4.68 6.64
N PHE A 168 0.87 -5.58 6.57
CA PHE A 168 1.00 -6.86 5.90
C PHE A 168 -0.22 -7.15 5.04
N TYR A 169 0.03 -7.81 3.92
CA TYR A 169 -0.97 -8.29 2.98
C TYR A 169 -0.62 -9.73 2.67
N ALA A 170 -1.55 -10.66 2.90
CA ALA A 170 -1.34 -12.08 2.68
C ALA A 170 -2.53 -12.64 1.91
N THR A 171 -2.26 -13.39 0.84
CA THR A 171 -3.29 -14.10 0.06
C THR A 171 -2.81 -15.51 -0.20
N HIS A 172 -3.55 -16.50 0.28
CA HIS A 172 -3.29 -17.91 0.06
C HIS A 172 -4.17 -18.44 -1.05
N HIS A 173 -3.57 -18.99 -2.08
CA HIS A 173 -4.19 -19.64 -3.21
C HIS A 173 -4.13 -21.14 -3.00
N PHE A 174 -5.27 -21.80 -2.78
CA PHE A 174 -5.34 -23.23 -2.47
C PHE A 174 -5.29 -24.13 -3.71
N GLU A 175 -5.33 -23.55 -4.91
CA GLU A 175 -5.19 -24.27 -6.19
C GLU A 175 -6.21 -25.41 -6.39
N GLY A 176 -7.42 -25.29 -5.81
CA GLY A 176 -8.47 -26.29 -5.89
C GLY A 176 -8.37 -27.39 -4.84
N PHE A 177 -7.53 -27.25 -3.82
CA PHE A 177 -7.32 -28.26 -2.79
C PHE A 177 -8.60 -28.77 -2.14
N PHE A 178 -9.60 -27.90 -1.94
CA PHE A 178 -10.91 -28.25 -1.40
C PHE A 178 -11.94 -28.47 -2.51
N LEU A 179 -12.06 -27.54 -3.47
CA LEU A 179 -13.13 -27.54 -4.48
C LEU A 179 -12.98 -28.67 -5.51
N ASP A 180 -11.77 -29.12 -5.81
CA ASP A 180 -11.54 -30.27 -6.70
C ASP A 180 -12.01 -31.62 -6.14
N LYS A 181 -12.35 -31.68 -4.83
CA LYS A 181 -12.96 -32.86 -4.22
C LYS A 181 -14.46 -32.97 -4.52
N ILE A 182 -15.06 -31.88 -5.00
CA ILE A 182 -16.48 -31.83 -5.38
C ILE A 182 -16.58 -31.99 -6.90
N PRO A 183 -17.17 -33.09 -7.44
CA PRO A 183 -17.10 -33.42 -8.86
C PRO A 183 -17.58 -32.32 -9.82
N LEU A 184 -18.62 -31.57 -9.43
CA LEU A 184 -19.15 -30.46 -10.23
C LEU A 184 -18.17 -29.27 -10.26
N LEU A 185 -17.63 -28.86 -9.10
CA LEU A 185 -16.71 -27.73 -8.97
C LEU A 185 -15.37 -28.03 -9.60
N LYS A 186 -14.90 -29.27 -9.53
CA LYS A 186 -13.71 -29.74 -10.26
C LYS A 186 -13.85 -29.53 -11.77
N LYS A 187 -15.02 -29.81 -12.37
CA LYS A 187 -15.26 -29.57 -13.80
C LYS A 187 -15.22 -28.08 -14.14
N LEU A 188 -15.67 -27.21 -13.24
CA LEU A 188 -15.63 -25.76 -13.40
C LEU A 188 -14.22 -25.19 -13.19
N LYS A 189 -13.28 -25.95 -12.60
CA LYS A 189 -11.92 -25.54 -12.25
C LYS A 189 -11.87 -24.30 -11.37
N TRP A 190 -12.87 -24.14 -10.52
CA TRP A 190 -12.87 -23.07 -9.53
C TRP A 190 -11.81 -23.33 -8.45
N ARG A 191 -11.16 -22.27 -8.01
CA ARG A 191 -10.10 -22.33 -7.01
C ARG A 191 -10.42 -21.40 -5.86
N GLU A 192 -10.21 -21.87 -4.67
CA GLU A 192 -10.42 -21.12 -3.46
C GLU A 192 -9.19 -20.28 -3.10
N VAL A 193 -9.47 -19.11 -2.51
CA VAL A 193 -8.46 -18.20 -1.97
C VAL A 193 -8.89 -17.72 -0.58
N ALA A 194 -7.90 -17.44 0.28
CA ALA A 194 -8.10 -16.76 1.53
C ALA A 194 -7.16 -15.58 1.64
N SER A 195 -7.59 -14.50 2.25
CA SER A 195 -6.77 -13.32 2.46
C SER A 195 -6.81 -12.83 3.90
N LEU A 196 -5.69 -12.29 4.36
CA LEU A 196 -5.56 -11.60 5.64
C LEU A 196 -4.71 -10.35 5.43
N ARG A 197 -5.17 -9.23 5.96
CA ARG A 197 -4.47 -7.96 5.87
C ARG A 197 -4.53 -7.22 7.17
N GLY A 198 -3.50 -6.47 7.45
CA GLY A 198 -3.50 -5.64 8.62
C GLY A 198 -2.48 -4.53 8.55
N VAL A 199 -2.73 -3.49 9.32
CA VAL A 199 -1.79 -2.42 9.58
C VAL A 199 -1.84 -2.01 11.04
N TYR A 200 -0.67 -1.85 11.60
CA TYR A 200 -0.46 -1.24 12.91
C TYR A 200 0.42 0.00 12.74
N GLY A 201 0.04 1.09 13.36
CA GLY A 201 0.75 2.34 13.22
C GLY A 201 0.49 3.27 14.39
N SER A 202 1.20 4.38 14.40
CA SER A 202 0.99 5.46 15.35
C SER A 202 1.24 6.80 14.69
N MET A 203 0.75 7.85 15.35
CA MET A 203 1.02 9.24 14.98
C MET A 203 1.54 9.98 16.20
N SER A 204 2.63 10.70 16.02
CA SER A 204 3.19 11.57 17.06
C SER A 204 2.27 12.78 17.30
N GLN A 205 2.18 13.20 18.56
CA GLN A 205 1.35 14.35 18.96
C GLN A 205 1.69 15.62 18.17
N LYS A 206 2.99 15.86 17.89
CA LYS A 206 3.46 17.03 17.12
C LYS A 206 2.86 17.12 15.71
N ASN A 207 2.57 15.98 15.06
CA ASN A 207 1.96 15.93 13.74
C ASN A 207 0.45 16.09 13.83
N HIS A 208 -0.16 15.54 14.88
CA HIS A 208 -1.58 15.73 15.15
C HIS A 208 -1.91 17.21 15.44
N ASP A 209 -1.15 17.86 16.33
CA ASP A 209 -1.36 19.25 16.74
C ASP A 209 -1.08 20.27 15.63
N LEU A 210 -0.42 19.84 14.55
CA LEU A 210 -0.22 20.71 13.38
C LEU A 210 -1.51 20.94 12.59
N MET A 211 -2.46 20.01 12.66
CA MET A 211 -3.67 20.05 11.85
C MET A 211 -4.78 20.84 12.52
N VAL A 212 -5.53 21.60 11.71
CA VAL A 212 -6.77 22.25 12.11
C VAL A 212 -7.92 21.27 11.86
N ASP A 213 -8.65 20.89 12.91
CA ASP A 213 -9.81 19.98 12.84
C ASP A 213 -9.55 18.69 12.03
N PRO A 214 -8.64 17.81 12.48
CA PRO A 214 -8.29 16.61 11.74
C PRO A 214 -9.49 15.64 11.63
N THR A 215 -9.82 15.25 10.42
CA THR A 215 -10.94 14.34 10.11
C THR A 215 -10.54 12.86 10.03
N TYR A 216 -9.24 12.55 10.11
CA TYR A 216 -8.70 11.19 10.05
C TYR A 216 -8.63 10.54 11.44
N ASN A 217 -8.54 9.21 11.45
CA ASN A 217 -8.30 8.42 12.66
C ASN A 217 -6.81 8.03 12.80
N THR A 218 -6.43 7.60 14.00
CA THR A 218 -5.10 7.06 14.28
C THR A 218 -5.17 5.59 14.72
N LEU A 219 -4.12 4.82 14.43
CA LEU A 219 -4.02 3.38 14.73
C LEU A 219 -3.42 3.08 16.12
N SER A 220 -3.33 4.06 17.01
CA SER A 220 -2.56 4.00 18.26
C SER A 220 -3.01 2.95 19.28
N LYS A 221 -4.23 2.40 19.17
CA LYS A 221 -4.80 1.49 20.20
C LYS A 221 -4.76 0.02 19.79
N LYS A 222 -4.95 -0.30 18.53
CA LYS A 222 -5.03 -1.69 18.02
C LYS A 222 -4.73 -1.69 16.51
N PRO A 223 -4.31 -2.83 15.93
CA PRO A 223 -4.16 -2.92 14.50
C PRO A 223 -5.52 -2.86 13.78
N TYR A 224 -5.53 -2.27 12.59
CA TYR A 224 -6.60 -2.49 11.63
C TYR A 224 -6.43 -3.87 11.00
N LEU A 225 -7.50 -4.64 10.88
CA LEU A 225 -7.48 -6.01 10.34
C LEU A 225 -8.68 -6.27 9.44
N GLU A 226 -8.41 -6.96 8.33
CA GLU A 226 -9.41 -7.55 7.43
C GLU A 226 -9.06 -9.00 7.12
N ALA A 227 -10.07 -9.85 7.04
CA ALA A 227 -9.95 -11.21 6.53
C ALA A 227 -10.96 -11.44 5.41
N GLY A 228 -10.58 -12.25 4.43
CA GLY A 228 -11.44 -12.57 3.30
C GLY A 228 -11.28 -14.01 2.84
N PHE A 229 -12.30 -14.50 2.17
CA PHE A 229 -12.24 -15.71 1.36
C PHE A 229 -12.89 -15.46 0.01
N GLY A 230 -12.46 -16.18 -0.99
CA GLY A 230 -12.97 -15.98 -2.34
C GLY A 230 -12.83 -17.19 -3.22
N VAL A 231 -13.36 -17.05 -4.40
CA VAL A 231 -13.26 -18.03 -5.49
C VAL A 231 -12.70 -17.33 -6.71
N GLU A 232 -11.67 -17.93 -7.28
CA GLU A 232 -11.04 -17.48 -8.52
C GLU A 232 -11.21 -18.49 -9.65
N ASN A 233 -10.76 -18.10 -10.84
CA ASN A 233 -10.92 -18.90 -12.07
C ASN A 233 -12.38 -19.13 -12.48
N ILE A 234 -13.30 -18.29 -12.03
CA ILE A 234 -14.69 -18.30 -12.50
C ILE A 234 -14.68 -17.84 -13.96
N LEU A 235 -15.21 -18.66 -14.86
CA LEU A 235 -15.13 -18.43 -16.31
C LEU A 235 -13.69 -18.19 -16.83
N LYS A 236 -12.66 -18.65 -16.09
CA LYS A 236 -11.22 -18.50 -16.35
C LYS A 236 -10.64 -17.10 -16.13
N ILE A 237 -11.44 -16.11 -15.84
CA ILE A 237 -11.00 -14.70 -15.78
C ILE A 237 -11.54 -13.93 -14.57
N ILE A 238 -12.52 -14.45 -13.85
CA ILE A 238 -13.17 -13.70 -12.76
C ILE A 238 -12.75 -14.28 -11.41
N ARG A 239 -12.51 -13.40 -10.48
CA ARG A 239 -12.36 -13.68 -9.04
C ARG A 239 -13.40 -12.87 -8.27
N VAL A 240 -13.98 -13.47 -7.23
CA VAL A 240 -14.92 -12.85 -6.30
C VAL A 240 -14.45 -13.13 -4.88
N ASP A 241 -14.30 -12.08 -4.07
CA ASP A 241 -13.87 -12.12 -2.69
C ASP A 241 -14.96 -11.60 -1.75
N PHE A 242 -15.17 -12.29 -0.66
CA PHE A 242 -16.01 -11.93 0.47
C PHE A 242 -15.11 -11.49 1.62
N ILE A 243 -15.17 -10.21 1.99
CA ILE A 243 -14.22 -9.60 2.92
C ILE A 243 -14.94 -9.13 4.16
N TYR A 244 -14.33 -9.35 5.32
CA TYR A 244 -14.82 -8.96 6.63
C TYR A 244 -13.80 -8.06 7.31
N ARG A 245 -14.25 -6.91 7.78
CA ARG A 245 -13.50 -6.02 8.65
C ARG A 245 -13.56 -6.55 10.08
N LEU A 246 -12.40 -6.72 10.74
CA LEU A 246 -12.28 -7.37 12.03
C LEU A 246 -12.02 -6.38 13.18
N SER A 247 -11.67 -5.13 12.87
CA SER A 247 -11.34 -4.13 13.88
C SER A 247 -11.89 -2.76 13.53
N TYR A 248 -11.92 -1.83 14.50
CA TYR A 248 -12.48 -0.48 14.35
C TYR A 248 -13.91 -0.49 13.81
N LEU A 249 -14.74 -1.40 14.36
CA LEU A 249 -16.11 -1.65 13.91
C LEU A 249 -17.10 -0.56 14.35
N ASP A 250 -16.64 0.37 15.17
CA ASP A 250 -17.46 1.46 15.75
C ASP A 250 -17.16 2.81 15.07
N ASN A 251 -16.23 2.84 14.08
CA ASN A 251 -15.98 4.05 13.31
C ASN A 251 -17.22 4.42 12.48
N PRO A 252 -17.48 5.71 12.23
CA PRO A 252 -18.59 6.14 11.40
C PRO A 252 -18.42 5.71 9.94
N ASP A 253 -19.54 5.54 9.26
CA ASP A 253 -19.66 5.32 7.80
C ASP A 253 -18.81 4.17 7.23
N ILE A 254 -18.51 3.14 8.05
CA ILE A 254 -17.72 1.99 7.63
C ILE A 254 -18.58 0.84 7.09
N SER A 255 -17.97 0.06 6.20
CA SER A 255 -18.48 -1.24 5.80
C SER A 255 -17.82 -2.36 6.61
N LYS A 256 -18.63 -3.20 7.30
CA LYS A 256 -18.14 -4.35 8.08
C LYS A 256 -17.95 -5.60 7.21
N PHE A 257 -18.64 -5.64 6.06
CA PHE A 257 -18.60 -6.72 5.08
C PHE A 257 -18.69 -6.12 3.68
N GLY A 258 -17.99 -6.74 2.73
CA GLY A 258 -18.06 -6.33 1.33
C GLY A 258 -17.73 -7.47 0.37
N ILE A 259 -18.26 -7.37 -0.82
CA ILE A 259 -17.95 -8.26 -1.94
C ILE A 259 -17.10 -7.45 -2.92
N ARG A 260 -15.98 -8.03 -3.36
CA ARG A 260 -15.08 -7.41 -4.33
C ARG A 260 -14.83 -8.37 -5.48
N GLY A 261 -14.78 -7.85 -6.70
CA GLY A 261 -14.45 -8.62 -7.88
C GLY A 261 -13.12 -8.20 -8.49
N SER A 262 -12.44 -9.11 -9.16
CA SER A 262 -11.30 -8.76 -10.02
C SER A 262 -11.28 -9.59 -11.28
N LEU A 263 -10.68 -9.05 -12.33
CA LEU A 263 -10.36 -9.75 -13.57
C LEU A 263 -8.93 -10.24 -13.51
N GLN A 264 -8.75 -11.55 -13.71
CA GLN A 264 -7.44 -12.19 -13.72
C GLN A 264 -7.24 -12.87 -15.06
N LEU A 265 -6.31 -12.41 -15.86
CA LEU A 265 -5.89 -13.08 -17.08
C LEU A 265 -4.74 -14.04 -16.72
N THR A 266 -5.02 -15.34 -16.64
CA THR A 266 -4.02 -16.37 -16.45
C THR A 266 -3.65 -16.89 -17.84
N PHE A 267 -2.42 -16.63 -18.28
CA PHE A 267 -1.85 -17.11 -19.55
C PHE A 267 -1.04 -18.38 -19.35
#